data_0a4b1bbdd32f5f2ec2b66b3d84630a0c
#
_entry.id   0a4b1bbdd32f5f2ec2b66b3d84630a0c
#
_cell.length_a   1.000
_cell.length_b   1.000
_cell.length_c   1.000
_cell.angle_alpha   90.00
_cell.angle_beta   90.00
_cell.angle_gamma   90.00
#
_symmetry.space_group_name_H-M   'P 1'
#
loop_
_entity.id
_entity.type
_entity.pdbx_description
1 polymer ?
#
loop_
_entity_poly.entity_id
_entity_poly.type
_entity_poly.pdbx_seq_one_letter_code
_entity_poly.pdbx_strand_id
1 'polypeptide(L)'
;GSGARKQSMVVHITTPGSGDESYLWKLVEYDKRVKSGEIIDPTWWSWWQEPPADINYLSVEAWRYHPAFGDWVTEEYLQSQALQLPEGEFRRLHLGQWTKSREQWLGAEAFEACPHGDINPGDEVVFGVDASFTNDSTVIVAATTDKRLKILEIWERPLDADDSYRVPLNQVTQRLQELIEEYKPRACVYDPFALQHAMTEISDITGALLIEFPQSPKRMVPACSRFAELVLTRQLYHDHSAVLTRHIANCHTKSDRYGVRVTKEHRGSKRKIDAAVAAIMALEVAATLEPVIVPPTPKIF
;
A
#
# COMPACT_ATOMS: atom_id res chain seq x y z
N GLY A 1 32.27 10.33 11.18
CA GLY A 1 33.55 10.25 11.19
C GLY A 1 34.37 9.09 11.73
N SER A 2 34.36 7.89 11.09
CA SER A 2 35.24 6.78 11.50
C SER A 2 36.73 7.05 11.22
N GLY A 3 37.06 7.87 10.21
CA GLY A 3 38.45 8.16 9.83
C GLY A 3 39.27 9.00 10.80
N ALA A 4 38.67 9.57 11.84
CA ALA A 4 39.37 10.39 12.82
C ALA A 4 39.93 9.59 14.03
N ARG A 5 39.70 8.28 14.11
CA ARG A 5 40.11 7.41 15.23
C ARG A 5 40.95 6.24 14.71
N LYS A 6 42.01 5.91 15.45
CA LYS A 6 42.91 4.79 15.10
C LYS A 6 42.25 3.41 15.15
N GLN A 7 41.20 3.25 15.93
CA GLN A 7 40.42 2.01 16.07
C GLN A 7 38.94 2.38 16.07
N SER A 8 38.42 2.72 14.90
CA SER A 8 37.01 2.95 14.74
C SER A 8 36.30 1.63 14.45
N MET A 9 35.17 1.39 15.12
CA MET A 9 34.31 0.24 14.88
C MET A 9 32.88 0.72 14.61
N VAL A 10 32.25 0.16 13.60
CA VAL A 10 30.81 0.33 13.33
C VAL A 10 30.14 -1.02 13.52
N VAL A 11 29.13 -1.08 14.36
CA VAL A 11 28.36 -2.30 14.62
C VAL A 11 26.92 -2.08 14.17
N HIS A 12 26.43 -2.98 13.33
CA HIS A 12 25.03 -3.03 12.92
C HIS A 12 24.37 -4.22 13.61
N ILE A 13 23.38 -3.95 14.45
CA ILE A 13 22.54 -4.97 15.11
C ILE A 13 21.13 -4.77 14.60
N THR A 14 20.58 -5.77 13.90
CA THR A 14 19.29 -5.62 13.24
C THR A 14 18.70 -6.97 12.88
N THR A 15 17.40 -7.00 12.66
CA THR A 15 16.70 -8.12 12.02
C THR A 15 16.76 -7.97 10.49
N PRO A 16 16.59 -9.05 9.72
CA PRO A 16 16.50 -8.99 8.26
C PRO A 16 15.40 -8.06 7.78
N GLY A 17 15.56 -7.54 6.57
CA GLY A 17 14.52 -6.79 5.87
C GLY A 17 13.67 -7.65 4.95
N SER A 18 12.77 -6.98 4.24
CA SER A 18 12.06 -7.54 3.09
C SER A 18 12.58 -6.87 1.81
N GLY A 19 12.82 -7.68 0.76
CA GLY A 19 13.34 -7.17 -0.52
C GLY A 19 14.84 -6.86 -0.51
N ASP A 20 15.36 -6.45 -1.65
CA ASP A 20 16.78 -6.33 -1.97
C ASP A 20 17.29 -4.88 -2.11
N GLU A 21 16.47 -3.89 -1.73
CA GLU A 21 16.79 -2.47 -1.96
C GLU A 21 17.37 -1.74 -0.72
N SER A 22 17.35 -2.40 0.44
CA SER A 22 17.76 -1.73 1.68
C SER A 22 19.29 -1.60 1.80
N TYR A 23 19.73 -0.62 2.60
CA TYR A 23 21.16 -0.52 2.97
C TYR A 23 21.67 -1.81 3.61
N LEU A 24 20.85 -2.45 4.46
CA LEU A 24 21.21 -3.72 5.09
C LEU A 24 21.42 -4.83 4.05
N TRP A 25 20.57 -4.90 2.99
CA TRP A 25 20.77 -5.89 1.93
C TRP A 25 22.10 -5.72 1.23
N LYS A 26 22.53 -4.48 0.98
CA LYS A 26 23.88 -4.20 0.42
C LYS A 26 25.00 -4.71 1.33
N LEU A 27 24.82 -4.62 2.64
CA LEU A 27 25.80 -5.19 3.60
C LEU A 27 25.78 -6.72 3.56
N VAL A 28 24.60 -7.35 3.41
CA VAL A 28 24.48 -8.81 3.25
C VAL A 28 25.14 -9.29 1.95
N GLU A 29 24.94 -8.60 0.85
CA GLU A 29 25.61 -8.90 -0.42
C GLU A 29 27.13 -8.72 -0.33
N TYR A 30 27.58 -7.66 0.34
CA TYR A 30 29.00 -7.46 0.62
C TYR A 30 29.57 -8.60 1.47
N ASP A 31 28.87 -9.00 2.53
CA ASP A 31 29.24 -10.13 3.38
C ASP A 31 29.38 -11.45 2.61
N LYS A 32 28.43 -11.78 1.72
CA LYS A 32 28.49 -12.96 0.86
C LYS A 32 29.75 -12.96 -0.02
N ARG A 33 30.11 -11.79 -0.57
CA ARG A 33 31.30 -11.64 -1.41
C ARG A 33 32.60 -11.75 -0.61
N VAL A 34 32.61 -11.30 0.63
CA VAL A 34 33.76 -11.51 1.55
C VAL A 34 33.85 -12.99 1.93
N LYS A 35 32.76 -13.63 2.31
CA LYS A 35 32.74 -15.06 2.69
C LYS A 35 33.07 -16.01 1.53
N SER A 36 32.72 -15.64 0.30
CA SER A 36 33.11 -16.40 -0.90
C SER A 36 34.56 -16.19 -1.33
N GLY A 37 35.27 -15.23 -0.73
CA GLY A 37 36.64 -14.86 -1.11
C GLY A 37 36.74 -13.95 -2.34
N GLU A 38 35.63 -13.48 -2.89
CA GLU A 38 35.61 -12.51 -3.98
C GLU A 38 36.19 -11.15 -3.54
N ILE A 39 35.94 -10.78 -2.28
CA ILE A 39 36.51 -9.60 -1.65
C ILE A 39 37.36 -10.04 -0.43
N ILE A 40 38.57 -9.55 -0.34
CA ILE A 40 39.44 -9.76 0.84
C ILE A 40 39.35 -8.53 1.74
N ASP A 41 38.56 -8.63 2.81
CA ASP A 41 38.43 -7.58 3.82
C ASP A 41 38.63 -8.16 5.23
N PRO A 42 39.88 -8.07 5.78
CA PRO A 42 40.16 -8.59 7.12
C PRO A 42 39.51 -7.76 8.25
N THR A 43 38.93 -6.62 7.94
CA THR A 43 38.28 -5.75 8.92
C THR A 43 36.78 -6.03 9.01
N TRP A 44 36.26 -6.84 8.09
CA TRP A 44 34.85 -7.22 8.06
C TRP A 44 34.58 -8.47 8.91
N TRP A 45 33.59 -8.38 9.77
CA TRP A 45 33.07 -9.53 10.52
C TRP A 45 31.55 -9.47 10.53
N SER A 46 30.91 -10.63 10.34
CA SER A 46 29.46 -10.77 10.43
C SER A 46 29.05 -12.05 11.12
N TRP A 47 27.95 -12.00 11.83
CA TRP A 47 27.23 -13.14 12.35
C TRP A 47 25.79 -13.11 11.89
N TRP A 48 25.33 -14.22 11.36
CA TRP A 48 23.99 -14.40 10.85
C TRP A 48 23.51 -15.80 11.17
N GLN A 49 22.30 -15.93 11.73
CA GLN A 49 21.70 -17.19 12.07
C GLN A 49 20.27 -17.22 11.50
N GLU A 50 20.03 -18.16 10.59
CA GLU A 50 18.74 -18.41 9.98
C GLU A 50 18.59 -19.90 9.67
N PRO A 51 17.36 -20.48 9.73
CA PRO A 51 17.11 -21.84 9.27
C PRO A 51 17.14 -21.93 7.73
N PRO A 52 17.17 -23.16 7.17
CA PRO A 52 16.98 -23.38 5.74
C PRO A 52 15.70 -22.69 5.22
N ALA A 53 15.75 -22.20 3.97
CA ALA A 53 14.65 -21.40 3.41
C ALA A 53 13.32 -22.18 3.28
N ASP A 54 13.41 -23.47 3.07
CA ASP A 54 12.28 -24.40 2.88
C ASP A 54 11.77 -25.06 4.16
N ILE A 55 12.33 -24.69 5.32
CA ILE A 55 11.88 -25.24 6.60
C ILE A 55 10.44 -24.86 6.91
N ASN A 56 9.69 -25.78 7.50
CA ASN A 56 8.38 -25.44 8.05
C ASN A 56 8.55 -24.45 9.21
N TYR A 57 8.16 -23.19 8.99
CA TYR A 57 8.32 -22.11 9.96
C TYR A 57 7.50 -22.31 11.26
N LEU A 58 6.48 -23.17 11.24
CA LEU A 58 5.67 -23.55 12.41
C LEU A 58 6.28 -24.67 13.23
N SER A 59 7.44 -25.20 12.85
CA SER A 59 8.07 -26.31 13.55
C SER A 59 9.02 -25.82 14.65
N VAL A 60 9.08 -26.59 15.74
CA VAL A 60 10.07 -26.36 16.83
C VAL A 60 11.49 -26.44 16.31
N GLU A 61 11.74 -27.23 15.26
CA GLU A 61 13.03 -27.33 14.60
C GLU A 61 13.45 -25.97 14.01
N ALA A 62 12.53 -25.26 13.34
CA ALA A 62 12.79 -23.90 12.86
C ALA A 62 13.04 -22.92 14.01
N TRP A 63 12.29 -23.04 15.11
CA TRP A 63 12.38 -22.14 16.25
C TRP A 63 13.70 -22.24 17.02
N ARG A 64 14.37 -23.39 16.96
CA ARG A 64 15.72 -23.59 17.55
C ARG A 64 16.79 -22.69 16.91
N TYR A 65 16.52 -22.12 15.74
CA TYR A 65 17.40 -21.12 15.15
C TYR A 65 17.26 -19.74 15.79
N HIS A 66 16.21 -19.48 16.58
CA HIS A 66 16.13 -18.24 17.33
C HIS A 66 17.19 -18.21 18.44
N PRO A 67 18.07 -17.16 18.50
CA PRO A 67 19.20 -17.15 19.41
C PRO A 67 18.87 -17.31 20.90
N ALA A 68 17.67 -16.92 21.29
CA ALA A 68 17.18 -16.97 22.67
C ALA A 68 16.18 -18.11 22.92
N PHE A 69 16.01 -19.03 21.96
CA PHE A 69 15.08 -20.15 22.11
C PHE A 69 15.56 -21.11 23.21
N GLY A 70 14.65 -21.43 24.15
CA GLY A 70 14.97 -22.26 25.31
C GLY A 70 15.62 -21.50 26.48
N ASP A 71 15.87 -20.20 26.33
CA ASP A 71 16.29 -19.33 27.42
C ASP A 71 15.09 -18.43 27.82
N TRP A 72 14.94 -17.23 27.26
CA TRP A 72 13.77 -16.38 27.53
C TRP A 72 12.69 -16.37 26.44
N VAL A 73 12.96 -16.98 25.27
CA VAL A 73 11.96 -17.19 24.22
C VAL A 73 11.49 -18.63 24.29
N THR A 74 10.23 -18.81 24.67
CA THR A 74 9.61 -20.14 24.84
C THR A 74 8.89 -20.60 23.57
N GLU A 75 8.58 -21.89 23.50
CA GLU A 75 7.79 -22.48 22.44
C GLU A 75 6.39 -21.87 22.38
N GLU A 76 5.72 -21.69 23.54
CA GLU A 76 4.39 -21.10 23.62
C GLU A 76 4.37 -19.65 23.10
N TYR A 77 5.43 -18.89 23.38
CA TYR A 77 5.56 -17.56 22.86
C TYR A 77 5.63 -17.55 21.33
N LEU A 78 6.51 -18.37 20.74
CA LEU A 78 6.66 -18.44 19.28
C LEU A 78 5.41 -18.99 18.60
N GLN A 79 4.74 -19.96 19.21
CA GLN A 79 3.46 -20.46 18.71
C GLN A 79 2.40 -19.36 18.69
N SER A 80 2.30 -18.54 19.73
CA SER A 80 1.40 -17.40 19.79
C SER A 80 1.74 -16.36 18.72
N GLN A 81 3.03 -16.06 18.52
CA GLN A 81 3.47 -15.12 17.48
C GLN A 81 3.17 -15.63 16.08
N ALA A 82 3.35 -16.94 15.84
CA ALA A 82 3.06 -17.54 14.54
C ALA A 82 1.56 -17.52 14.17
N LEU A 83 0.67 -17.45 15.17
CA LEU A 83 -0.76 -17.27 14.94
C LEU A 83 -1.17 -15.81 14.68
N GLN A 84 -0.37 -14.85 15.15
CA GLN A 84 -0.67 -13.43 15.07
C GLN A 84 0.01 -12.73 13.90
N LEU A 85 1.17 -13.22 13.47
CA LEU A 85 1.96 -12.61 12.42
C LEU A 85 1.79 -13.34 11.10
N PRO A 86 1.75 -12.62 9.97
CA PRO A 86 1.94 -13.21 8.66
C PRO A 86 3.26 -14.00 8.58
N GLU A 87 3.28 -15.07 7.78
CA GLU A 87 4.46 -15.95 7.64
C GLU A 87 5.76 -15.18 7.37
N GLY A 88 5.73 -14.27 6.39
CA GLY A 88 6.93 -13.49 6.04
C GLY A 88 7.44 -12.60 7.17
N GLU A 89 6.54 -12.06 7.99
CA GLU A 89 6.94 -11.30 9.18
C GLU A 89 7.47 -12.18 10.29
N PHE A 90 6.83 -13.32 10.54
CA PHE A 90 7.32 -14.29 11.51
C PHE A 90 8.72 -14.80 11.12
N ARG A 91 8.92 -15.19 9.85
CA ARG A 91 10.23 -15.61 9.33
C ARG A 91 11.29 -14.54 9.53
N ARG A 92 10.96 -13.29 9.26
CA ARG A 92 11.88 -12.16 9.39
C ARG A 92 12.22 -11.85 10.83
N LEU A 93 11.21 -11.75 11.71
CA LEU A 93 11.40 -11.27 13.09
C LEU A 93 11.91 -12.36 14.04
N HIS A 94 11.48 -13.61 13.84
CA HIS A 94 11.76 -14.70 14.77
C HIS A 94 12.73 -15.75 14.23
N LEU A 95 12.83 -15.89 12.90
CA LEU A 95 13.74 -16.88 12.31
C LEU A 95 14.98 -16.26 11.65
N GLY A 96 15.10 -14.93 11.65
CA GLY A 96 16.25 -14.28 11.04
C GLY A 96 16.33 -14.44 9.51
N GLN A 97 15.25 -14.89 8.88
CA GLN A 97 15.22 -15.13 7.43
C GLN A 97 14.94 -13.85 6.65
N TRP A 98 15.71 -13.65 5.59
CA TRP A 98 15.43 -12.61 4.63
C TRP A 98 14.25 -12.99 3.74
N THR A 99 13.18 -12.20 3.76
CA THR A 99 12.01 -12.47 2.91
C THR A 99 12.13 -11.70 1.59
N LYS A 100 12.01 -12.39 0.47
CA LYS A 100 12.25 -11.80 -0.87
C LYS A 100 11.17 -10.82 -1.31
N SER A 101 9.96 -10.89 -0.75
CA SER A 101 8.86 -9.99 -1.09
C SER A 101 8.03 -9.67 0.14
N ARG A 102 7.40 -8.49 0.14
CA ARG A 102 6.29 -8.20 1.01
C ARG A 102 5.14 -9.11 0.62
N GLU A 103 4.31 -9.51 1.58
CA GLU A 103 3.13 -10.30 1.29
C GLU A 103 2.14 -9.50 0.44
N GLN A 104 1.53 -10.17 -0.51
CA GLN A 104 0.42 -9.60 -1.27
C GLN A 104 -0.71 -9.25 -0.32
N TRP A 105 -1.31 -8.07 -0.50
CA TRP A 105 -2.36 -7.59 0.40
C TRP A 105 -3.70 -8.31 0.17
N LEU A 106 -4.20 -8.28 -1.07
CA LEU A 106 -5.40 -8.99 -1.51
C LEU A 106 -5.11 -9.67 -2.85
N GLY A 107 -5.54 -10.92 -3.00
CA GLY A 107 -5.46 -11.60 -4.28
C GLY A 107 -6.44 -11.00 -5.29
N ALA A 108 -6.08 -11.00 -6.57
CA ALA A 108 -6.98 -10.59 -7.65
C ALA A 108 -8.32 -11.32 -7.59
N GLU A 109 -8.29 -12.63 -7.35
CA GLU A 109 -9.46 -13.50 -7.25
C GLU A 109 -10.43 -13.08 -6.14
N ALA A 110 -9.91 -12.60 -4.99
CA ALA A 110 -10.76 -12.13 -3.89
C ALA A 110 -11.52 -10.86 -4.27
N PHE A 111 -10.88 -9.95 -4.99
CA PHE A 111 -11.50 -8.72 -5.47
C PHE A 111 -12.48 -9.00 -6.62
N GLU A 112 -12.10 -9.82 -7.59
CA GLU A 112 -12.97 -10.23 -8.71
C GLU A 112 -14.23 -10.99 -8.26
N ALA A 113 -14.16 -11.68 -7.13
CA ALA A 113 -15.31 -12.38 -6.55
C ALA A 113 -16.34 -11.46 -5.89
N CYS A 114 -16.06 -10.16 -5.78
CA CYS A 114 -17.03 -9.17 -5.31
C CYS A 114 -18.16 -8.98 -6.34
N PRO A 115 -19.39 -8.68 -5.90
CA PRO A 115 -20.51 -8.52 -6.82
C PRO A 115 -20.35 -7.30 -7.74
N HIS A 116 -20.99 -7.38 -8.91
CA HIS A 116 -21.03 -6.27 -9.86
C HIS A 116 -21.84 -5.10 -9.32
N GLY A 117 -21.33 -3.89 -9.53
CA GLY A 117 -22.02 -2.63 -9.24
C GLY A 117 -21.42 -1.50 -10.05
N ASP A 118 -22.26 -0.76 -10.74
CA ASP A 118 -21.85 0.40 -11.55
C ASP A 118 -22.20 1.72 -10.83
N ILE A 119 -21.54 2.80 -11.22
CA ILE A 119 -21.80 4.16 -10.75
C ILE A 119 -22.11 5.04 -11.96
N ASN A 120 -23.23 5.76 -11.88
CA ASN A 120 -23.71 6.61 -12.95
C ASN A 120 -23.84 8.08 -12.47
N PRO A 121 -23.87 9.04 -13.41
CA PRO A 121 -24.23 10.42 -13.07
C PRO A 121 -25.57 10.48 -12.34
N GLY A 122 -25.60 11.21 -11.22
CA GLY A 122 -26.76 11.29 -10.33
C GLY A 122 -26.68 10.38 -9.09
N ASP A 123 -25.76 9.41 -9.06
CA ASP A 123 -25.44 8.69 -7.83
C ASP A 123 -24.72 9.61 -6.83
N GLU A 124 -24.92 9.36 -5.54
CA GLU A 124 -24.24 10.07 -4.48
C GLU A 124 -22.81 9.52 -4.33
N VAL A 125 -21.80 10.29 -4.78
CA VAL A 125 -20.43 9.82 -4.89
C VAL A 125 -19.43 10.68 -4.11
N VAL A 126 -18.32 10.05 -3.74
CA VAL A 126 -17.07 10.67 -3.29
C VAL A 126 -15.99 10.34 -4.31
N PHE A 127 -15.25 11.32 -4.76
CA PHE A 127 -14.10 11.10 -5.62
C PHE A 127 -12.84 10.91 -4.79
N GLY A 128 -12.06 9.87 -5.12
CA GLY A 128 -10.68 9.71 -4.65
C GLY A 128 -9.72 10.02 -5.77
N VAL A 129 -8.79 10.92 -5.53
CA VAL A 129 -7.77 11.33 -6.50
C VAL A 129 -6.39 11.00 -5.93
N ASP A 130 -5.67 10.13 -6.61
CA ASP A 130 -4.26 9.86 -6.34
C ASP A 130 -3.45 10.21 -7.57
N ALA A 131 -2.43 11.04 -7.41
CA ALA A 131 -1.66 11.55 -8.53
C ALA A 131 -0.16 11.50 -8.27
N SER A 132 0.54 11.05 -9.30
CA SER A 132 1.99 11.15 -9.40
C SER A 132 2.34 11.67 -10.80
N PHE A 133 3.14 12.74 -10.82
CA PHE A 133 3.48 13.38 -12.09
C PHE A 133 4.72 12.79 -12.78
N THR A 134 5.47 11.90 -12.11
CA THR A 134 6.78 11.47 -12.61
C THR A 134 6.85 10.02 -13.07
N ASN A 135 6.42 9.07 -12.29
CA ASN A 135 6.62 7.64 -12.60
C ASN A 135 5.41 6.76 -12.26
N ASP A 136 4.41 7.32 -11.61
CA ASP A 136 3.19 6.60 -11.20
C ASP A 136 2.01 7.01 -12.07
N SER A 137 0.87 6.39 -11.84
CA SER A 137 -0.38 6.78 -12.50
C SER A 137 -1.07 7.91 -11.75
N THR A 138 -1.86 8.68 -12.48
CA THR A 138 -2.86 9.59 -11.90
C THR A 138 -4.22 8.98 -12.14
N VAL A 139 -5.07 8.93 -11.12
CA VAL A 139 -6.35 8.25 -11.19
C VAL A 139 -7.43 8.99 -10.44
N ILE A 140 -8.65 8.95 -10.98
CA ILE A 140 -9.88 9.43 -10.35
C ILE A 140 -10.81 8.23 -10.18
N VAL A 141 -11.16 7.92 -8.94
CA VAL A 141 -12.06 6.83 -8.58
C VAL A 141 -13.30 7.41 -7.91
N ALA A 142 -14.48 6.95 -8.27
CA ALA A 142 -15.72 7.21 -7.54
C ALA A 142 -16.00 6.09 -6.54
N ALA A 143 -16.47 6.46 -5.36
CA ALA A 143 -17.01 5.55 -4.35
C ALA A 143 -18.37 6.06 -3.87
N THR A 144 -19.30 5.16 -3.56
CA THR A 144 -20.62 5.48 -3.01
C THR A 144 -20.75 5.03 -1.56
N THR A 145 -21.69 5.60 -0.82
CA THR A 145 -22.01 5.20 0.57
C THR A 145 -22.52 3.75 0.65
N ASP A 146 -23.13 3.23 -0.40
CA ASP A 146 -23.55 1.83 -0.54
C ASP A 146 -22.45 0.89 -1.06
N LYS A 147 -21.16 1.36 -1.02
CA LYS A 147 -19.95 0.56 -1.24
C LYS A 147 -19.71 0.13 -2.69
N ARG A 148 -20.18 0.90 -3.67
CA ARG A 148 -19.80 0.73 -5.08
C ARG A 148 -18.53 1.49 -5.39
N LEU A 149 -17.70 0.95 -6.28
CA LEU A 149 -16.46 1.55 -6.77
C LEU A 149 -16.40 1.52 -8.29
N LYS A 150 -15.88 2.61 -8.87
CA LYS A 150 -15.63 2.72 -10.31
C LYS A 150 -14.44 3.65 -10.58
N ILE A 151 -13.53 3.25 -11.48
CA ILE A 151 -12.55 4.17 -12.03
C ILE A 151 -13.28 5.07 -13.04
N LEU A 152 -13.22 6.39 -12.83
CA LEU A 152 -13.76 7.36 -13.77
C LEU A 152 -12.73 7.77 -14.82
N GLU A 153 -11.46 7.89 -14.44
CA GLU A 153 -10.37 8.23 -15.35
C GLU A 153 -9.03 7.76 -14.80
N ILE A 154 -8.10 7.40 -15.69
CA ILE A 154 -6.75 7.01 -15.33
C ILE A 154 -5.74 7.42 -16.41
N TRP A 155 -4.63 8.00 -16.00
CA TRP A 155 -3.47 8.29 -16.83
C TRP A 155 -2.30 7.43 -16.37
N GLU A 156 -1.96 6.44 -17.16
CA GLU A 156 -0.78 5.60 -16.93
C GLU A 156 0.29 5.91 -17.99
N ARG A 157 1.55 5.81 -17.59
CA ARG A 157 2.67 5.89 -18.54
C ARG A 157 2.54 4.76 -19.56
N PRO A 158 2.49 5.07 -20.87
CA PRO A 158 2.55 4.07 -21.92
C PRO A 158 3.80 3.19 -21.81
N LEU A 159 3.70 1.92 -22.22
CA LEU A 159 4.81 0.96 -22.12
C LEU A 159 6.04 1.37 -22.95
N ASP A 160 5.82 2.09 -24.04
CA ASP A 160 6.81 2.60 -25.00
C ASP A 160 7.32 4.00 -24.66
N ALA A 161 6.75 4.65 -23.62
CA ALA A 161 7.20 5.98 -23.20
C ALA A 161 8.55 5.93 -22.50
N ASP A 162 9.39 6.92 -22.79
CA ASP A 162 10.68 7.08 -22.13
C ASP A 162 10.57 7.66 -20.70
N ASP A 163 11.68 7.79 -20.01
CA ASP A 163 11.71 8.28 -18.62
C ASP A 163 11.36 9.77 -18.48
N SER A 164 11.22 10.51 -19.58
CA SER A 164 10.79 11.90 -19.59
C SER A 164 9.27 12.06 -19.55
N TYR A 165 8.50 10.97 -19.79
CA TYR A 165 7.04 11.02 -19.75
C TYR A 165 6.52 11.61 -18.42
N ARG A 166 5.59 12.55 -18.55
CA ARG A 166 4.87 13.14 -17.42
C ARG A 166 3.39 13.14 -17.73
N VAL A 167 2.60 12.82 -16.72
CA VAL A 167 1.14 12.98 -16.82
C VAL A 167 0.81 14.46 -17.01
N PRO A 168 0.06 14.84 -18.05
CA PRO A 168 -0.24 16.25 -18.34
C PRO A 168 -1.26 16.80 -17.33
N LEU A 169 -0.78 17.59 -16.37
CA LEU A 169 -1.59 18.12 -15.27
C LEU A 169 -2.83 18.90 -15.75
N ASN A 170 -2.70 19.67 -16.83
CA ASN A 170 -3.82 20.41 -17.42
C ASN A 170 -4.95 19.49 -17.90
N GLN A 171 -4.64 18.32 -18.45
CA GLN A 171 -5.67 17.35 -18.85
C GLN A 171 -6.34 16.71 -17.63
N VAL A 172 -5.56 16.43 -16.58
CA VAL A 172 -6.09 15.89 -15.31
C VAL A 172 -7.05 16.89 -14.67
N THR A 173 -6.65 18.16 -14.54
CA THR A 173 -7.48 19.20 -13.93
C THR A 173 -8.73 19.49 -14.74
N GLN A 174 -8.62 19.58 -16.06
CA GLN A 174 -9.78 19.78 -16.94
C GLN A 174 -10.77 18.60 -16.80
N ARG A 175 -10.28 17.37 -16.89
CA ARG A 175 -11.13 16.18 -16.78
C ARG A 175 -11.80 16.06 -15.42
N LEU A 176 -11.07 16.39 -14.35
CA LEU A 176 -11.65 16.38 -13.00
C LEU A 176 -12.76 17.44 -12.87
N GLN A 177 -12.62 18.63 -13.46
CA GLN A 177 -13.69 19.63 -13.49
C GLN A 177 -14.92 19.13 -14.23
N GLU A 178 -14.75 18.52 -15.43
CA GLU A 178 -15.85 17.92 -16.19
C GLU A 178 -16.58 16.85 -15.37
N LEU A 179 -15.83 15.97 -14.70
CA LEU A 179 -16.41 14.92 -13.85
C LEU A 179 -17.13 15.47 -12.62
N ILE A 180 -16.63 16.56 -12.02
CA ILE A 180 -17.30 17.24 -10.91
C ILE A 180 -18.65 17.83 -11.37
N GLU A 181 -18.70 18.42 -12.54
CA GLU A 181 -19.94 18.97 -13.11
C GLU A 181 -20.95 17.85 -13.45
N GLU A 182 -20.45 16.72 -13.98
CA GLU A 182 -21.25 15.58 -14.39
C GLU A 182 -21.83 14.81 -13.18
N TYR A 183 -21.01 14.47 -12.20
CA TYR A 183 -21.39 13.61 -11.06
C TYR A 183 -21.81 14.39 -9.82
N LYS A 184 -21.37 15.65 -9.67
CA LYS A 184 -21.61 16.49 -8.49
C LYS A 184 -21.25 15.78 -7.18
N PRO A 185 -19.97 15.38 -7.02
CA PRO A 185 -19.53 14.59 -5.87
C PRO A 185 -19.75 15.36 -4.57
N ARG A 186 -20.09 14.64 -3.50
CA ARG A 186 -20.18 15.20 -2.14
C ARG A 186 -18.84 15.69 -1.61
N ALA A 187 -17.75 15.07 -2.02
CA ALA A 187 -16.39 15.50 -1.71
C ALA A 187 -15.39 14.92 -2.72
N CYS A 188 -14.27 15.60 -2.87
CA CYS A 188 -13.07 15.10 -3.56
C CYS A 188 -11.97 14.87 -2.52
N VAL A 189 -11.54 13.63 -2.38
CA VAL A 189 -10.52 13.20 -1.42
C VAL A 189 -9.19 13.03 -2.13
N TYR A 190 -8.11 13.58 -1.58
CA TYR A 190 -6.81 13.55 -2.23
C TYR A 190 -5.64 13.59 -1.23
N ASP A 191 -4.45 13.10 -1.66
CA ASP A 191 -3.23 13.31 -0.89
C ASP A 191 -2.67 14.71 -1.17
N PRO A 192 -2.53 15.58 -0.15
CA PRO A 192 -2.07 16.96 -0.35
C PRO A 192 -0.63 17.07 -0.85
N PHE A 193 0.19 16.03 -0.67
CA PHE A 193 1.63 16.07 -0.99
C PHE A 193 1.91 16.47 -2.45
N ALA A 194 1.13 15.98 -3.41
CA ALA A 194 1.35 16.25 -4.85
C ALA A 194 0.31 17.18 -5.48
N LEU A 195 -0.90 17.27 -4.90
CA LEU A 195 -2.06 17.87 -5.58
C LEU A 195 -2.58 19.16 -4.95
N GLN A 196 -2.07 19.60 -3.83
CA GLN A 196 -2.70 20.68 -3.04
C GLN A 196 -3.06 21.93 -3.87
N HIS A 197 -2.12 22.45 -4.64
CA HIS A 197 -2.35 23.66 -5.43
C HIS A 197 -3.42 23.44 -6.51
N ALA A 198 -3.32 22.37 -7.28
CA ALA A 198 -4.28 22.04 -8.34
C ALA A 198 -5.69 21.79 -7.79
N MET A 199 -5.81 21.10 -6.67
CA MET A 199 -7.11 20.82 -6.05
C MET A 199 -7.75 22.12 -5.49
N THR A 200 -6.95 23.01 -4.89
CA THR A 200 -7.47 24.32 -4.42
C THR A 200 -8.04 25.13 -5.59
N GLU A 201 -7.33 25.21 -6.70
CA GLU A 201 -7.80 25.89 -7.91
C GLU A 201 -9.11 25.29 -8.45
N ILE A 202 -9.20 23.95 -8.49
CA ILE A 202 -10.42 23.24 -8.89
C ILE A 202 -11.58 23.56 -7.95
N SER A 203 -11.36 23.58 -6.64
CA SER A 203 -12.39 23.94 -5.66
C SER A 203 -12.87 25.39 -5.82
N ASP A 204 -11.97 26.32 -6.08
CA ASP A 204 -12.31 27.73 -6.32
C ASP A 204 -13.19 27.90 -7.56
N ILE A 205 -12.96 27.08 -8.60
CA ILE A 205 -13.74 27.13 -9.85
C ILE A 205 -15.07 26.39 -9.71
N THR A 206 -15.09 25.21 -9.12
CA THR A 206 -16.25 24.30 -9.11
C THR A 206 -17.10 24.37 -7.85
N GLY A 207 -16.56 24.91 -6.76
CA GLY A 207 -17.18 24.87 -5.44
C GLY A 207 -17.16 23.49 -4.78
N ALA A 208 -16.40 22.51 -5.32
CA ALA A 208 -16.33 21.17 -4.79
C ALA A 208 -15.68 21.12 -3.40
N LEU A 209 -16.28 20.35 -2.48
CA LEU A 209 -15.70 20.12 -1.15
C LEU A 209 -14.45 19.29 -1.27
N LEU A 210 -13.32 19.78 -0.77
CA LEU A 210 -12.06 19.06 -0.72
C LEU A 210 -11.83 18.46 0.66
N ILE A 211 -11.34 17.22 0.68
CA ILE A 211 -10.92 16.53 1.90
C ILE A 211 -9.48 16.02 1.73
N GLU A 212 -8.56 16.60 2.48
CA GLU A 212 -7.19 16.13 2.52
C GLU A 212 -7.11 14.78 3.23
N PHE A 213 -6.45 13.82 2.58
CA PHE A 213 -6.22 12.49 3.12
C PHE A 213 -4.73 12.14 3.02
N PRO A 214 -3.89 12.65 3.94
CA PRO A 214 -2.47 12.28 3.97
C PRO A 214 -2.31 10.75 4.07
N GLN A 215 -1.46 10.16 3.22
CA GLN A 215 -1.21 8.72 3.18
C GLN A 215 -0.34 8.24 4.37
N SER A 216 -0.54 8.84 5.54
CA SER A 216 0.14 8.47 6.79
C SER A 216 -0.36 7.11 7.32
N PRO A 217 0.47 6.34 8.06
CA PRO A 217 0.04 5.07 8.65
C PRO A 217 -1.24 5.19 9.48
N LYS A 218 -1.36 6.26 10.27
CA LYS A 218 -2.54 6.51 11.13
C LYS A 218 -3.85 6.60 10.33
N ARG A 219 -3.80 7.13 9.10
CA ARG A 219 -4.98 7.27 8.22
C ARG A 219 -5.18 6.03 7.36
N MET A 220 -4.11 5.51 6.76
CA MET A 220 -4.19 4.40 5.82
C MET A 220 -4.50 3.05 6.46
N VAL A 221 -4.01 2.78 7.69
CA VAL A 221 -4.25 1.48 8.34
C VAL A 221 -5.74 1.18 8.51
N PRO A 222 -6.57 2.03 9.16
CA PRO A 222 -8.00 1.76 9.29
C PRO A 222 -8.72 1.70 7.94
N ALA A 223 -8.35 2.56 6.99
CA ALA A 223 -8.94 2.56 5.65
C ALA A 223 -8.63 1.26 4.88
N CYS A 224 -7.38 0.77 4.92
CA CYS A 224 -7.00 -0.51 4.34
C CYS A 224 -7.73 -1.68 4.99
N SER A 225 -7.87 -1.67 6.32
CA SER A 225 -8.57 -2.73 7.05
C SER A 225 -10.05 -2.80 6.67
N ARG A 226 -10.72 -1.66 6.59
CA ARG A 226 -12.12 -1.57 6.14
C ARG A 226 -12.29 -2.06 4.70
N PHE A 227 -11.42 -1.62 3.80
CA PHE A 227 -11.46 -2.05 2.40
C PHE A 227 -11.29 -3.56 2.29
N ALA A 228 -10.29 -4.12 2.97
CA ALA A 228 -10.03 -5.56 2.96
C ALA A 228 -11.21 -6.36 3.53
N GLU A 229 -11.80 -5.91 4.63
CA GLU A 229 -13.00 -6.53 5.21
C GLU A 229 -14.15 -6.59 4.20
N LEU A 230 -14.44 -5.48 3.51
CA LEU A 230 -15.51 -5.41 2.54
C LEU A 230 -15.27 -6.34 1.33
N VAL A 231 -14.02 -6.46 0.88
CA VAL A 231 -13.64 -7.40 -0.18
C VAL A 231 -13.80 -8.84 0.29
N LEU A 232 -13.22 -9.20 1.43
CA LEU A 232 -13.24 -10.57 1.95
C LEU A 232 -14.64 -11.05 2.33
N THR A 233 -15.51 -10.13 2.74
CA THR A 233 -16.93 -10.42 3.03
C THR A 233 -17.84 -10.26 1.83
N ARG A 234 -17.30 -9.90 0.65
CA ARG A 234 -18.05 -9.65 -0.61
C ARG A 234 -19.16 -8.61 -0.46
N GLN A 235 -18.90 -7.59 0.36
CA GLN A 235 -19.81 -6.46 0.57
C GLN A 235 -19.41 -5.22 -0.23
N LEU A 236 -18.33 -5.29 -0.99
CA LEU A 236 -17.90 -4.29 -1.95
C LEU A 236 -18.51 -4.62 -3.32
N TYR A 237 -18.89 -3.60 -4.07
CA TYR A 237 -19.40 -3.72 -5.45
C TYR A 237 -18.48 -2.94 -6.39
N HIS A 238 -18.24 -3.45 -7.59
CA HIS A 238 -17.44 -2.72 -8.59
C HIS A 238 -17.81 -3.14 -10.03
N ASP A 239 -17.38 -2.35 -11.00
CA ASP A 239 -17.64 -2.53 -12.43
C ASP A 239 -16.79 -3.61 -13.10
N HIS A 240 -16.03 -4.40 -12.33
CA HIS A 240 -15.04 -5.38 -12.79
C HIS A 240 -13.95 -4.80 -13.71
N SER A 241 -13.53 -3.55 -13.45
CA SER A 241 -12.41 -2.93 -14.13
C SER A 241 -11.13 -3.76 -13.98
N ALA A 242 -10.58 -4.24 -15.10
CA ALA A 242 -9.31 -4.97 -15.12
C ALA A 242 -8.14 -4.14 -14.57
N VAL A 243 -8.22 -2.81 -14.73
CA VAL A 243 -7.18 -1.90 -14.22
C VAL A 243 -7.23 -1.83 -12.71
N LEU A 244 -8.42 -1.69 -12.10
CA LEU A 244 -8.55 -1.66 -10.64
C LEU A 244 -8.13 -2.99 -10.02
N THR A 245 -8.57 -4.11 -10.60
CA THR A 245 -8.15 -5.47 -10.18
C THR A 245 -6.63 -5.62 -10.21
N ARG A 246 -5.97 -5.19 -11.29
CA ARG A 246 -4.51 -5.22 -11.42
C ARG A 246 -3.83 -4.38 -10.34
N HIS A 247 -4.29 -3.17 -10.06
CA HIS A 247 -3.73 -2.30 -9.05
C HIS A 247 -3.88 -2.87 -7.64
N ILE A 248 -5.00 -3.51 -7.34
CA ILE A 248 -5.23 -4.20 -6.05
C ILE A 248 -4.32 -5.41 -5.94
N ALA A 249 -4.20 -6.23 -6.99
CA ALA A 249 -3.30 -7.39 -7.02
C ALA A 249 -1.82 -7.00 -6.88
N ASN A 250 -1.44 -5.78 -7.27
CA ASN A 250 -0.09 -5.25 -7.11
C ASN A 250 0.20 -4.72 -5.70
N CYS A 251 -0.83 -4.59 -4.84
CA CYS A 251 -0.65 -4.13 -3.48
C CYS A 251 -0.01 -5.19 -2.61
N HIS A 252 0.99 -4.79 -1.85
CA HIS A 252 1.65 -5.59 -0.84
C HIS A 252 1.41 -4.99 0.55
N THR A 253 1.59 -5.79 1.58
CA THR A 253 1.44 -5.35 2.96
C THR A 253 2.69 -4.66 3.47
N LYS A 254 2.49 -3.64 4.29
CA LYS A 254 3.52 -3.06 5.14
C LYS A 254 2.96 -2.89 6.54
N SER A 255 3.57 -3.60 7.49
CA SER A 255 3.21 -3.50 8.90
C SER A 255 4.06 -2.44 9.60
N ASP A 256 3.45 -1.71 10.50
CA ASP A 256 4.09 -0.79 11.43
C ASP A 256 3.32 -0.78 12.77
N ARG A 257 3.70 0.09 13.69
CA ARG A 257 3.06 0.17 15.03
C ARG A 257 1.55 0.47 15.02
N TYR A 258 1.00 0.90 13.90
CA TYR A 258 -0.42 1.20 13.76
C TYR A 258 -1.21 0.05 13.14
N GLY A 259 -0.54 -0.96 12.58
CA GLY A 259 -1.14 -2.10 11.90
C GLY A 259 -0.65 -2.25 10.45
N VAL A 260 -1.47 -2.89 9.60
CA VAL A 260 -1.13 -3.23 8.22
C VAL A 260 -1.75 -2.21 7.25
N ARG A 261 -0.96 -1.74 6.30
CA ARG A 261 -1.40 -0.89 5.19
C ARG A 261 -0.80 -1.35 3.87
N VAL A 262 -1.38 -0.86 2.79
CA VAL A 262 -0.88 -1.15 1.44
C VAL A 262 0.41 -0.40 1.11
N THR A 263 1.22 -1.02 0.28
CA THR A 263 2.45 -0.46 -0.27
C THR A 263 2.78 -1.14 -1.59
N LYS A 264 3.69 -0.57 -2.37
CA LYS A 264 4.30 -1.27 -3.51
C LYS A 264 5.19 -2.42 -3.02
N GLU A 265 5.39 -3.42 -3.86
CA GLU A 265 6.32 -4.54 -3.61
C GLU A 265 7.69 -4.03 -3.12
N HIS A 266 8.23 -3.04 -3.82
CA HIS A 266 9.44 -2.31 -3.43
C HIS A 266 9.37 -0.86 -3.96
N ARG A 267 10.27 0.02 -3.50
CA ARG A 267 10.23 1.46 -3.79
C ARG A 267 10.34 1.80 -5.28
N GLY A 268 11.08 1.02 -6.06
CA GLY A 268 11.28 1.19 -7.50
C GLY A 268 10.34 0.35 -8.37
N SER A 269 9.34 -0.33 -7.78
CA SER A 269 8.43 -1.20 -8.52
C SER A 269 7.67 -0.44 -9.61
N LYS A 270 7.71 -0.97 -10.83
CA LYS A 270 6.92 -0.49 -11.96
C LYS A 270 5.44 -0.89 -11.87
N ARG A 271 5.11 -1.79 -10.93
CA ARG A 271 3.74 -2.23 -10.68
C ARG A 271 2.98 -1.12 -9.95
N LYS A 272 1.93 -0.63 -10.59
CA LYS A 272 1.14 0.50 -10.10
C LYS A 272 0.11 0.03 -9.08
N ILE A 273 -0.13 0.88 -8.05
CA ILE A 273 -1.14 0.65 -7.00
C ILE A 273 -2.06 1.86 -6.80
N ASP A 274 -1.87 2.92 -7.57
CA ASP A 274 -2.46 4.23 -7.34
C ASP A 274 -4.00 4.18 -7.39
N ALA A 275 -4.59 3.36 -8.30
CA ALA A 275 -6.04 3.17 -8.32
C ALA A 275 -6.57 2.47 -7.05
N ALA A 276 -5.81 1.55 -6.48
CA ALA A 276 -6.16 0.94 -5.19
C ALA A 276 -6.10 1.96 -4.05
N VAL A 277 -5.07 2.81 -4.02
CA VAL A 277 -4.93 3.86 -3.01
C VAL A 277 -6.07 4.86 -3.11
N ALA A 278 -6.39 5.36 -4.31
CA ALA A 278 -7.52 6.26 -4.53
C ALA A 278 -8.86 5.64 -4.13
N ALA A 279 -9.09 4.35 -4.46
CA ALA A 279 -10.29 3.61 -4.08
C ALA A 279 -10.43 3.47 -2.55
N ILE A 280 -9.32 3.15 -1.85
CA ILE A 280 -9.28 3.05 -0.40
C ILE A 280 -9.63 4.40 0.25
N MET A 281 -9.05 5.51 -0.22
CA MET A 281 -9.32 6.84 0.31
C MET A 281 -10.77 7.26 0.07
N ALA A 282 -11.28 7.07 -1.15
CA ALA A 282 -12.66 7.40 -1.50
C ALA A 282 -13.68 6.62 -0.67
N LEU A 283 -13.49 5.31 -0.55
CA LEU A 283 -14.39 4.43 0.19
C LEU A 283 -14.40 4.76 1.69
N GLU A 284 -13.23 5.05 2.28
CA GLU A 284 -13.12 5.43 3.68
C GLU A 284 -13.92 6.70 3.97
N VAL A 285 -13.81 7.71 3.12
CA VAL A 285 -14.56 8.95 3.28
C VAL A 285 -16.05 8.74 2.99
N ALA A 286 -16.40 7.99 1.93
CA ALA A 286 -17.80 7.68 1.63
C ALA A 286 -18.51 6.96 2.80
N ALA A 287 -17.78 6.09 3.51
CA ALA A 287 -18.32 5.37 4.68
C ALA A 287 -18.52 6.27 5.92
N THR A 288 -17.85 7.43 5.98
CA THR A 288 -17.93 8.37 7.11
C THR A 288 -18.92 9.52 6.87
N LEU A 289 -19.37 9.72 5.64
CA LEU A 289 -20.37 10.73 5.30
C LEU A 289 -21.76 10.25 5.73
N GLU A 290 -22.47 11.11 6.45
CA GLU A 290 -23.88 10.83 6.78
C GLU A 290 -24.73 10.79 5.51
N PRO A 291 -25.69 9.84 5.39
CA PRO A 291 -26.62 9.79 4.28
C PRO A 291 -27.39 11.11 4.16
N VAL A 292 -27.58 11.64 2.95
CA VAL A 292 -28.46 12.78 2.74
C VAL A 292 -29.89 12.29 2.95
N ILE A 293 -30.52 12.72 4.04
CA ILE A 293 -31.95 12.48 4.28
C ILE A 293 -32.71 13.40 3.34
N VAL A 294 -33.14 12.87 2.18
CA VAL A 294 -34.08 13.60 1.30
C VAL A 294 -35.44 13.57 1.99
N PRO A 295 -35.98 14.74 2.42
CA PRO A 295 -37.31 14.74 3.01
C PRO A 295 -38.33 14.24 1.96
N PRO A 296 -39.33 13.46 2.38
CA PRO A 296 -40.35 12.95 1.44
C PRO A 296 -41.02 14.13 0.75
N THR A 297 -41.12 14.05 -0.59
CA THR A 297 -41.82 15.06 -1.38
C THR A 297 -43.25 15.19 -0.86
N PRO A 298 -43.72 16.38 -0.46
CA PRO A 298 -45.08 16.54 0.01
C PRO A 298 -46.05 16.09 -1.10
N LYS A 299 -46.91 15.12 -0.80
CA LYS A 299 -48.01 14.76 -1.67
C LYS A 299 -48.95 15.94 -1.67
N ILE A 300 -49.02 16.66 -2.78
CA ILE A 300 -50.06 17.65 -3.04
C ILE A 300 -51.33 16.85 -3.35
N PHE A 301 -52.29 16.88 -2.42
CA PHE A 301 -53.65 16.34 -2.61
C PHE A 301 -54.51 17.37 -3.32
#